data_870decbe4c69b18b927249224011b61a
#
_entry.id   870decbe4c69b18b927249224011b61a
#
_cell.length_a   1.000
_cell.length_b   1.000
_cell.length_c   1.000
_cell.angle_alpha   90.00
_cell.angle_beta   90.00
_cell.angle_gamma   90.00
#
_symmetry.space_group_name_H-M   'P 1'
#
loop_
_entity.id
_entity.type
_entity.pdbx_description
1 polymer ?
#
loop_
_entity_poly.entity_id
_entity_poly.type
_entity_poly.pdbx_seq_one_letter_code
_entity_poly.pdbx_strand_id
1 'polypeptide(L)'
;MNVRPATNEDTNDIFWLLMEMAKENTSREVSVSGTVDEIRRVTGMGGCIVAEKDATIVASAGISPQSPWFTDEVFLGDSWFYVHPDHRVSDAAAKMKKSLQQFAKNAGKDLVLAVHSTDNAERKNKFFARDMELM
;
A
#
# COMPACT_ATOMS: atom_id res chain seq x y z
N MET A 1 -7.08 15.63 3.82
CA MET A 1 -6.76 14.24 3.41
C MET A 1 -7.21 13.27 4.49
N ASN A 2 -8.10 12.38 4.13
CA ASN A 2 -8.67 11.42 5.06
C ASN A 2 -8.17 10.00 4.74
N VAL A 3 -7.52 9.34 5.69
CA VAL A 3 -7.09 7.94 5.55
C VAL A 3 -8.04 7.06 6.34
N ARG A 4 -8.59 6.05 5.68
CA ARG A 4 -9.56 5.13 6.28
C ARG A 4 -9.38 3.71 5.74
N PRO A 5 -9.92 2.69 6.45
CA PRO A 5 -9.96 1.35 5.89
C PRO A 5 -10.78 1.31 4.59
N ALA A 6 -10.32 0.51 3.64
CA ALA A 6 -11.06 0.28 2.41
C ALA A 6 -12.22 -0.68 2.63
N THR A 7 -13.27 -0.52 1.85
CA THR A 7 -14.39 -1.43 1.79
C THR A 7 -14.49 -2.04 0.39
N ASN A 8 -15.37 -3.02 0.21
CA ASN A 8 -15.59 -3.62 -1.10
C ASN A 8 -16.07 -2.61 -2.14
N GLU A 9 -16.72 -1.54 -1.70
CA GLU A 9 -17.18 -0.46 -2.59
C GLU A 9 -16.02 0.34 -3.19
N ASP A 10 -14.84 0.29 -2.57
CA ASP A 10 -13.65 1.00 -3.03
C ASP A 10 -12.86 0.22 -4.09
N THR A 11 -13.20 -1.04 -4.34
CA THR A 11 -12.43 -1.93 -5.21
C THR A 11 -12.16 -1.32 -6.58
N ASN A 12 -13.15 -0.70 -7.18
CA ASN A 12 -13.04 -0.13 -8.52
C ASN A 12 -12.06 1.04 -8.56
N ASP A 13 -12.13 1.93 -7.58
CA ASP A 13 -11.24 3.09 -7.50
C ASP A 13 -9.81 2.66 -7.21
N ILE A 14 -9.63 1.67 -6.33
CA ILE A 14 -8.31 1.10 -6.05
C ILE A 14 -7.74 0.45 -7.31
N PHE A 15 -8.56 -0.28 -8.05
CA PHE A 15 -8.15 -0.92 -9.30
C PHE A 15 -7.56 0.10 -10.29
N TRP A 16 -8.26 1.21 -10.52
CA TRP A 16 -7.78 2.24 -11.45
C TRP A 16 -6.50 2.89 -10.96
N LEU A 17 -6.37 3.08 -9.65
CA LEU A 17 -5.15 3.60 -9.04
C LEU A 17 -3.97 2.65 -9.27
N LEU A 18 -4.18 1.34 -9.11
CA LEU A 18 -3.14 0.33 -9.36
C LEU A 18 -2.81 0.18 -10.84
N MET A 19 -3.74 0.49 -11.73
CA MET A 19 -3.44 0.56 -13.17
C MET A 19 -2.46 1.69 -13.48
N GLU A 20 -2.61 2.84 -12.83
CA GLU A 20 -1.65 3.93 -12.95
C GLU A 20 -0.28 3.53 -12.39
N MET A 21 -0.25 2.83 -11.27
CA MET A 21 0.98 2.28 -10.70
C MET A 21 1.68 1.33 -11.70
N ALA A 22 0.93 0.44 -12.32
CA ALA A 22 1.47 -0.51 -13.28
C ALA A 22 2.09 0.17 -14.49
N LYS A 23 1.48 1.24 -14.98
CA LYS A 23 2.03 2.03 -16.09
C LYS A 23 3.39 2.64 -15.75
N GLU A 24 3.61 3.01 -14.50
CA GLU A 24 4.88 3.59 -14.06
C GLU A 24 5.97 2.53 -13.87
N ASN A 25 5.60 1.30 -13.50
CA ASN A 25 6.54 0.30 -13.02
C ASN A 25 6.80 -0.85 -13.99
N THR A 26 5.95 -1.04 -14.99
CA THR A 26 6.10 -2.17 -15.91
C THR A 26 5.48 -1.86 -17.26
N SER A 27 6.05 -2.46 -18.32
CA SER A 27 5.45 -2.48 -19.65
C SER A 27 4.68 -3.77 -19.90
N ARG A 28 4.62 -4.67 -18.92
CA ARG A 28 3.92 -5.95 -19.04
C ARG A 28 2.42 -5.74 -18.98
N GLU A 29 1.71 -6.63 -19.64
CA GLU A 29 0.27 -6.65 -19.57
C GLU A 29 -0.20 -7.02 -18.16
N VAL A 30 -1.20 -6.30 -17.66
CA VAL A 30 -1.72 -6.51 -16.31
C VAL A 30 -2.93 -7.41 -16.35
N SER A 31 -2.96 -8.40 -15.45
CA SER A 31 -4.15 -9.24 -15.27
C SER A 31 -5.22 -8.45 -14.49
N VAL A 32 -6.32 -8.16 -15.15
CA VAL A 32 -7.46 -7.47 -14.52
C VAL A 32 -8.04 -8.31 -13.39
N SER A 33 -8.34 -9.57 -13.67
CA SER A 33 -8.93 -10.46 -12.65
C SER A 33 -8.00 -10.70 -11.49
N GLY A 34 -6.69 -10.90 -11.75
CA GLY A 34 -5.70 -11.09 -10.70
C GLY A 34 -5.58 -9.86 -9.79
N THR A 35 -5.62 -8.66 -10.37
CA THR A 35 -5.56 -7.42 -9.61
C THR A 35 -6.80 -7.25 -8.74
N VAL A 36 -7.98 -7.45 -9.29
CA VAL A 36 -9.23 -7.34 -8.54
C VAL A 36 -9.29 -8.36 -7.41
N ASP A 37 -8.89 -9.60 -7.67
CA ASP A 37 -8.87 -10.66 -6.65
C ASP A 37 -7.93 -10.30 -5.50
N GLU A 38 -6.75 -9.75 -5.80
CA GLU A 38 -5.80 -9.33 -4.77
C GLU A 38 -6.35 -8.18 -3.92
N ILE A 39 -6.96 -7.18 -4.55
CA ILE A 39 -7.59 -6.08 -3.83
C ILE A 39 -8.66 -6.60 -2.87
N ARG A 40 -9.52 -7.49 -3.34
CA ARG A 40 -10.59 -8.08 -2.53
C ARG A 40 -10.06 -8.94 -1.40
N ARG A 41 -9.00 -9.72 -1.67
CA ARG A 41 -8.36 -10.55 -0.66
C ARG A 41 -7.80 -9.70 0.49
N VAL A 42 -7.05 -8.68 0.15
CA VAL A 42 -6.41 -7.80 1.14
C VAL A 42 -7.46 -6.98 1.89
N THR A 43 -8.46 -6.47 1.19
CA THR A 43 -9.60 -5.75 1.81
C THR A 43 -10.35 -6.65 2.79
N GLY A 44 -10.61 -7.89 2.41
CA GLY A 44 -11.30 -8.86 3.27
C GLY A 44 -10.53 -9.22 4.53
N MET A 45 -9.21 -9.11 4.49
CA MET A 45 -8.33 -9.33 5.64
C MET A 45 -8.21 -8.09 6.54
N GLY A 46 -8.80 -6.97 6.14
CA GLY A 46 -8.68 -5.72 6.88
C GLY A 46 -7.36 -4.97 6.65
N GLY A 47 -6.55 -5.41 5.68
CA GLY A 47 -5.22 -4.86 5.42
C GLY A 47 -5.16 -3.78 4.36
N CYS A 48 -6.28 -3.33 3.85
CA CYS A 48 -6.32 -2.31 2.80
C CYS A 48 -6.81 -0.97 3.37
N ILE A 49 -6.07 0.09 3.03
CA ILE A 49 -6.46 1.46 3.37
C ILE A 49 -6.46 2.33 2.12
N VAL A 50 -7.23 3.40 2.19
CA VAL A 50 -7.29 4.41 1.12
C VAL A 50 -7.13 5.79 1.73
N ALA A 51 -6.59 6.71 0.94
CA ALA A 51 -6.55 8.13 1.28
C ALA A 51 -7.48 8.88 0.34
N GLU A 52 -8.39 9.65 0.92
CA GLU A 52 -9.38 10.44 0.19
C GLU A 52 -9.13 11.92 0.31
N LYS A 53 -9.36 12.63 -0.78
CA LYS A 53 -9.42 14.08 -0.80
C LYS A 53 -10.64 14.47 -1.62
N ASP A 54 -11.56 15.24 -1.00
CA ASP A 54 -12.79 15.72 -1.65
C ASP A 54 -13.60 14.54 -2.26
N ALA A 55 -13.77 13.48 -1.46
CA ALA A 55 -14.49 12.25 -1.84
C ALA A 55 -13.85 11.46 -2.99
N THR A 56 -12.60 11.77 -3.36
CA THR A 56 -11.85 11.05 -4.39
C THR A 56 -10.70 10.28 -3.74
N ILE A 57 -10.57 8.99 -4.07
CA ILE A 57 -9.44 8.18 -3.61
C ILE A 57 -8.21 8.56 -4.42
N VAL A 58 -7.19 9.07 -3.74
CA VAL A 58 -5.95 9.53 -4.36
C VAL A 58 -4.74 8.66 -4.02
N ALA A 59 -4.88 7.74 -3.08
CA ALA A 59 -3.82 6.84 -2.68
C ALA A 59 -4.39 5.59 -2.04
N SER A 60 -3.64 4.50 -2.08
CA SER A 60 -4.02 3.26 -1.41
C SER A 60 -2.78 2.47 -1.02
N ALA A 61 -2.91 1.69 0.04
CA ALA A 61 -1.92 0.71 0.45
C ALA A 61 -2.63 -0.58 0.89
N GLY A 62 -2.01 -1.70 0.58
CA GLY A 62 -2.49 -3.01 1.00
C GLY A 62 -1.38 -3.79 1.67
N ILE A 63 -1.64 -4.34 2.85
CA ILE A 63 -0.69 -5.18 3.58
C ILE A 63 -1.33 -6.52 3.91
N SER A 64 -0.50 -7.54 4.00
CA SER A 64 -0.94 -8.89 4.36
C SER A 64 0.18 -9.64 5.08
N PRO A 65 -0.19 -10.69 5.85
CA PRO A 65 0.82 -11.53 6.50
C PRO A 65 1.71 -12.20 5.46
N GLN A 66 3.02 -12.15 5.70
CA GLN A 66 4.03 -12.77 4.84
C GLN A 66 5.05 -13.48 5.72
N SER A 67 5.65 -14.53 5.18
CA SER A 67 6.69 -15.28 5.87
C SER A 67 7.77 -15.68 4.86
N PRO A 68 9.04 -15.30 5.11
CA PRO A 68 10.14 -15.78 4.28
C PRO A 68 10.25 -17.31 4.37
N TRP A 69 10.72 -17.94 3.29
CA TRP A 69 10.82 -19.40 3.23
C TRP A 69 11.79 -20.00 4.26
N PHE A 70 12.69 -19.17 4.80
CA PHE A 70 13.73 -19.62 5.72
C PHE A 70 13.40 -19.42 7.21
N THR A 71 12.19 -18.95 7.53
CA THR A 71 11.76 -18.72 8.91
C THR A 71 10.26 -18.91 9.06
N ASP A 72 9.82 -19.26 10.24
CA ASP A 72 8.40 -19.36 10.59
C ASP A 72 7.83 -18.03 11.11
N GLU A 73 8.66 -16.99 11.21
CA GLU A 73 8.20 -15.68 11.65
C GLU A 73 7.30 -15.05 10.59
N VAL A 74 6.21 -14.43 11.05
CA VAL A 74 5.24 -13.75 10.19
C VAL A 74 5.35 -12.25 10.41
N PHE A 75 5.46 -11.52 9.33
CA PHE A 75 5.43 -10.06 9.35
C PHE A 75 4.33 -9.56 8.42
N LEU A 76 3.97 -8.28 8.54
CA LEU A 76 3.05 -7.64 7.61
C LEU A 76 3.86 -6.94 6.52
N GLY A 77 3.64 -7.34 5.28
CA GLY A 77 4.31 -6.76 4.13
C GLY A 77 3.31 -6.13 3.17
N ASP A 78 3.75 -5.13 2.42
CA ASP A 78 2.88 -4.47 1.46
C ASP A 78 2.71 -5.29 0.19
N SER A 79 1.47 -5.33 -0.30
CA SER A 79 1.16 -5.80 -1.65
C SER A 79 1.21 -4.63 -2.63
N TRP A 80 0.82 -3.45 -2.17
CA TRP A 80 0.98 -2.20 -2.90
C TRP A 80 1.04 -1.03 -1.92
N PHE A 81 1.66 0.06 -2.37
CA PHE A 81 1.68 1.34 -1.68
C PHE A 81 1.84 2.41 -2.76
N TYR A 82 0.77 3.10 -3.08
CA TYR A 82 0.77 4.00 -4.23
C TYR A 82 0.01 5.28 -3.95
N VAL A 83 0.61 6.40 -4.32
CA VAL A 83 -0.02 7.72 -4.30
C VAL A 83 -0.10 8.22 -5.75
N HIS A 84 -1.28 8.66 -6.17
CA HIS A 84 -1.45 9.22 -7.51
C HIS A 84 -0.46 10.39 -7.72
N PRO A 85 0.17 10.50 -8.91
CA PRO A 85 1.20 11.51 -9.16
C PRO A 85 0.82 12.93 -8.78
N ASP A 86 -0.44 13.32 -8.98
CA ASP A 86 -0.93 14.67 -8.67
C ASP A 86 -0.96 14.98 -7.17
N HIS A 87 -0.80 13.98 -6.33
CA HIS A 87 -0.92 14.09 -4.88
C HIS A 87 0.34 13.65 -4.12
N ARG A 88 1.46 13.44 -4.81
CA ARG A 88 2.70 12.96 -4.17
C ARG A 88 3.37 13.96 -3.26
N VAL A 89 3.11 15.24 -3.45
CA VAL A 89 3.61 16.28 -2.54
C VAL A 89 2.68 16.54 -1.37
N SER A 90 1.57 15.82 -1.29
CA SER A 90 0.63 15.91 -0.18
C SER A 90 1.11 15.06 1.01
N ASP A 91 0.34 15.08 2.09
CA ASP A 91 0.62 14.27 3.29
C ASP A 91 0.07 12.84 3.21
N ALA A 92 -0.45 12.41 2.05
CA ALA A 92 -1.09 11.11 1.89
C ALA A 92 -0.17 9.94 2.28
N ALA A 93 1.06 9.91 1.73
CA ALA A 93 1.99 8.82 2.02
C ALA A 93 2.33 8.74 3.50
N ALA A 94 2.60 9.87 4.14
CA ALA A 94 2.94 9.90 5.57
C ALA A 94 1.77 9.43 6.43
N LYS A 95 0.55 9.85 6.12
CA LYS A 95 -0.64 9.43 6.86
C LYS A 95 -0.94 7.95 6.67
N MET A 96 -0.81 7.44 5.45
CA MET A 96 -1.00 6.01 5.19
C MET A 96 0.03 5.17 5.93
N LYS A 97 1.30 5.56 5.89
CA LYS A 97 2.36 4.86 6.60
C LYS A 97 2.07 4.80 8.10
N LYS A 98 1.68 5.92 8.69
CA LYS A 98 1.33 5.99 10.09
C LYS A 98 0.15 5.07 10.45
N SER A 99 -0.85 5.03 9.59
CA SER A 99 -2.00 4.15 9.76
C SER A 99 -1.59 2.67 9.71
N LEU A 100 -0.72 2.29 8.78
CA LEU A 100 -0.21 0.92 8.68
C LEU A 100 0.66 0.54 9.87
N GLN A 101 1.47 1.47 10.37
CA GLN A 101 2.29 1.24 11.57
C GLN A 101 1.40 0.98 12.79
N GLN A 102 0.32 1.74 12.93
CA GLN A 102 -0.64 1.54 14.02
C GLN A 102 -1.35 0.19 13.89
N PHE A 103 -1.74 -0.18 12.69
CA PHE A 103 -2.35 -1.49 12.43
C PHE A 103 -1.41 -2.62 12.82
N ALA A 104 -0.15 -2.56 12.40
CA ALA A 104 0.85 -3.58 12.71
C ALA A 104 1.10 -3.67 14.21
N LYS A 105 1.19 -2.53 14.88
CA LYS A 105 1.37 -2.46 16.34
C LYS A 105 0.21 -3.13 17.06
N ASN A 106 -1.02 -2.85 16.64
CA ASN A 106 -2.22 -3.44 17.23
C ASN A 106 -2.27 -4.96 16.99
N ALA A 107 -1.75 -5.42 15.86
CA ALA A 107 -1.67 -6.85 15.54
C ALA A 107 -0.48 -7.57 16.20
N GLY A 108 0.44 -6.84 16.83
CA GLY A 108 1.65 -7.41 17.41
C GLY A 108 2.62 -7.96 16.38
N LYS A 109 2.65 -7.37 15.16
CA LYS A 109 3.48 -7.82 14.04
C LYS A 109 4.41 -6.70 13.58
N ASP A 110 5.56 -7.09 13.05
CA ASP A 110 6.46 -6.15 12.37
C ASP A 110 5.86 -5.76 11.02
N LEU A 111 6.11 -4.51 10.63
CA LEU A 111 5.72 -4.00 9.33
C LEU A 111 6.95 -3.82 8.46
N VAL A 112 6.94 -4.44 7.28
CA VAL A 112 7.99 -4.29 6.27
C VAL A 112 7.39 -3.72 5.01
N LEU A 113 7.81 -2.51 4.64
CA LEU A 113 7.35 -1.86 3.41
C LEU A 113 8.46 -1.87 2.38
N ALA A 114 8.17 -2.50 1.23
CA ALA A 114 9.08 -2.49 0.10
C ALA A 114 8.96 -1.18 -0.66
N VAL A 115 10.03 -0.81 -1.36
CA VAL A 115 10.01 0.35 -2.25
C VAL A 115 9.92 -0.15 -3.68
N HIS A 116 8.84 0.23 -4.36
CA HIS A 116 8.66 -0.10 -5.76
C HIS A 116 9.41 0.91 -6.63
N SER A 117 9.99 0.43 -7.73
CA SER A 117 10.74 1.27 -8.65
C SER A 117 9.82 2.31 -9.29
N THR A 118 10.09 3.58 -9.00
CA THR A 118 9.41 4.75 -9.59
C THR A 118 10.42 5.88 -9.68
N ASP A 119 10.02 7.01 -10.27
CA ASP A 119 10.86 8.21 -10.33
C ASP A 119 11.27 8.73 -8.95
N ASN A 120 10.54 8.34 -7.90
CA ASN A 120 10.81 8.73 -6.53
C ASN A 120 11.40 7.60 -5.67
N ALA A 121 11.94 6.55 -6.29
CA ALA A 121 12.42 5.36 -5.58
C ALA A 121 13.45 5.70 -4.49
N GLU A 122 14.45 6.53 -4.80
CA GLU A 122 15.47 6.92 -3.83
C GLU A 122 14.88 7.68 -2.65
N ARG A 123 13.95 8.59 -2.90
CA ARG A 123 13.27 9.36 -1.86
C ARG A 123 12.41 8.44 -0.98
N LYS A 124 11.71 7.49 -1.59
CA LYS A 124 10.94 6.48 -0.87
C LYS A 124 11.82 5.59 -0.03
N ASN A 125 12.98 5.18 -0.55
CA ASN A 125 13.93 4.37 0.20
C ASN A 125 14.37 5.07 1.49
N LYS A 126 14.71 6.34 1.43
CA LYS A 126 15.11 7.12 2.61
C LYS A 126 13.95 7.23 3.60
N PHE A 127 12.74 7.43 3.09
CA PHE A 127 11.54 7.59 3.89
C PHE A 127 11.18 6.30 4.65
N PHE A 128 11.21 5.16 3.99
CA PHE A 128 10.85 3.88 4.60
C PHE A 128 11.99 3.27 5.42
N ALA A 129 13.24 3.42 4.99
CA ALA A 129 14.39 2.89 5.73
C ALA A 129 14.47 3.45 7.15
N ARG A 130 14.17 4.74 7.32
CA ARG A 130 14.15 5.38 8.62
C ARG A 130 13.15 4.73 9.59
N ASP A 131 12.01 4.27 9.07
CA ASP A 131 11.02 3.59 9.89
C ASP A 131 11.37 2.13 10.14
N MET A 132 11.95 1.47 9.15
CA MET A 132 12.40 0.08 9.30
C MET A 132 13.46 -0.09 10.36
N GLU A 133 14.33 0.90 10.55
CA GLU A 133 15.34 0.89 11.60
C GLU A 133 14.72 0.90 13.01
N LEU A 134 13.48 1.32 13.12
CA LEU A 134 12.76 1.40 14.39
C LEU A 134 11.95 0.14 14.70
N MET A 135 11.92 -0.80 13.77
CA MET A 135 11.23 -2.08 13.97
C MET A 135 12.19 -3.08 14.69
#